data_4d2f4154aebe9b26a677beff97cd3e27
#
_entry.id   4d2f4154aebe9b26a677beff97cd3e27
#
_cell.length_a   1.000
_cell.length_b   1.000
_cell.length_c   1.000
_cell.angle_alpha   90.00
_cell.angle_beta   90.00
_cell.angle_gamma   90.00
#
_symmetry.space_group_name_H-M   'P 1'
#
loop_
_entity.id
_entity.type
_entity.pdbx_description
1 polymer ?
#
loop_
_entity_poly.entity_id
_entity_poly.type
_entity_poly.pdbx_seq_one_letter_code
_entity_poly.pdbx_strand_id
1 'polypeptide(L)'
;MSAKVHLHMHVSDLAKSKEFYGTFFGATPVKEKPGYVKFLPEWAPVNLALSTGHPAGEGVVNHVGVQVDSPATVTAHLARVKAAGLPVREEMGVNCCHANQDKFWVTDPDGVEWEVYHLNYDLERDQAERDTRPSGL
;
A
#
# COMPACT_ATOMS: atom_id res chain seq x y z
N MET A 1 -22.16 7.34 1.56
CA MET A 1 -21.12 6.45 2.07
C MET A 1 -20.38 5.78 0.93
N SER A 2 -19.09 5.89 0.94
CA SER A 2 -18.26 5.33 -0.12
C SER A 2 -18.12 3.82 0.01
N ALA A 3 -17.98 3.15 -1.12
CA ALA A 3 -17.61 1.75 -1.12
C ALA A 3 -16.18 1.58 -0.61
N LYS A 4 -15.89 0.42 -0.04
CA LYS A 4 -14.56 0.05 0.43
C LYS A 4 -14.20 -1.31 -0.14
N VAL A 5 -12.92 -1.47 -0.41
CA VAL A 5 -12.39 -2.80 -0.71
C VAL A 5 -12.17 -3.51 0.62
N HIS A 6 -12.61 -4.75 0.72
CA HIS A 6 -12.34 -5.58 1.87
C HIS A 6 -11.17 -6.52 1.55
N LEU A 7 -10.16 -6.49 2.41
CA LEU A 7 -9.02 -7.40 2.32
C LEU A 7 -8.93 -8.17 3.64
N HIS A 8 -8.80 -9.47 3.54
CA HIS A 8 -8.50 -10.31 4.70
C HIS A 8 -7.20 -11.03 4.43
N MET A 9 -6.21 -10.77 5.25
CA MET A 9 -4.89 -11.37 5.11
C MET A 9 -4.58 -12.24 6.32
N HIS A 10 -4.03 -13.42 6.07
CA HIS A 10 -3.42 -14.21 7.14
C HIS A 10 -1.99 -13.76 7.29
N VAL A 11 -1.54 -13.53 8.51
CA VAL A 11 -0.21 -13.01 8.81
C VAL A 11 0.55 -13.95 9.73
N SER A 12 1.87 -13.91 9.63
CA SER A 12 2.72 -14.78 10.45
C SER A 12 2.89 -14.28 11.88
N ASP A 13 2.89 -12.96 12.07
CA ASP A 13 3.06 -12.33 13.38
C ASP A 13 2.09 -11.17 13.50
N LEU A 14 0.99 -11.39 14.20
CA LEU A 14 -0.09 -10.40 14.27
C LEU A 14 0.36 -9.11 14.96
N ALA A 15 1.21 -9.21 15.99
CA ALA A 15 1.68 -8.03 16.69
C ALA A 15 2.53 -7.13 15.77
N LYS A 16 3.42 -7.72 14.99
CA LYS A 16 4.24 -6.98 14.03
C LYS A 16 3.40 -6.39 12.91
N SER A 17 2.43 -7.14 12.41
CA SER A 17 1.55 -6.67 11.34
C SER A 17 0.65 -5.54 11.83
N LYS A 18 0.13 -5.65 13.05
CA LYS A 18 -0.65 -4.59 13.66
C LYS A 18 0.15 -3.29 13.76
N GLU A 19 1.38 -3.38 14.23
CA GLU A 19 2.26 -2.22 14.33
C GLU A 19 2.55 -1.61 12.96
N PHE A 20 2.86 -2.46 11.99
CA PHE A 20 3.13 -1.99 10.63
C PHE A 20 1.93 -1.27 10.04
N TYR A 21 0.76 -1.90 10.04
CA TYR A 21 -0.42 -1.32 9.40
C TYR A 21 -0.94 -0.10 10.16
N GLY A 22 -0.82 -0.09 11.47
CA GLY A 22 -1.14 1.09 12.26
C GLY A 22 -0.28 2.28 11.87
N THR A 23 1.00 2.05 11.65
CA THR A 23 1.94 3.09 11.22
C THR A 23 1.70 3.51 9.77
N PHE A 24 1.58 2.52 8.88
CA PHE A 24 1.37 2.80 7.45
C PHE A 24 0.10 3.61 7.21
N PHE A 25 -1.02 3.20 7.81
CA PHE A 25 -2.28 3.90 7.65
C PHE A 25 -2.45 5.08 8.59
N GLY A 26 -1.58 5.21 9.62
CA GLY A 26 -1.74 6.24 10.63
C GLY A 26 -3.05 6.06 11.40
N ALA A 27 -3.38 4.82 11.74
CA ALA A 27 -4.67 4.47 12.31
C ALA A 27 -4.51 3.50 13.48
N THR A 28 -5.50 3.47 14.35
CA THR A 28 -5.61 2.43 15.38
C THR A 28 -6.64 1.41 14.91
N PRO A 29 -6.53 0.14 15.32
CA PRO A 29 -7.53 -0.85 14.96
C PRO A 29 -8.91 -0.46 15.48
N VAL A 30 -9.93 -0.73 14.68
CA VAL A 30 -11.32 -0.55 15.10
C VAL A 30 -11.86 -1.79 15.80
N LYS A 31 -11.15 -2.92 15.68
CA LYS A 31 -11.54 -4.16 16.33
C LYS A 31 -10.31 -5.00 16.60
N GLU A 32 -10.20 -5.53 17.80
CA GLU A 32 -9.15 -6.46 18.19
C GLU A 32 -9.75 -7.63 18.95
N LYS A 33 -9.35 -8.83 18.57
CA LYS A 33 -9.70 -10.07 19.28
C LYS A 33 -8.48 -10.97 19.25
N PRO A 34 -8.40 -11.99 20.10
CA PRO A 34 -7.29 -12.94 20.01
C PRO A 34 -7.15 -13.47 18.58
N GLY A 35 -5.96 -13.29 18.00
CA GLY A 35 -5.67 -13.73 16.64
C GLY A 35 -6.30 -12.89 15.52
N TYR A 36 -6.84 -11.70 15.82
CA TYR A 36 -7.56 -10.91 14.83
C TYR A 36 -7.44 -9.41 15.08
N VAL A 37 -7.18 -8.64 14.02
CA VAL A 37 -7.14 -7.18 14.06
C VAL A 37 -7.80 -6.63 12.81
N LYS A 38 -8.59 -5.57 12.93
CA LYS A 38 -9.21 -4.90 11.78
C LYS A 38 -8.94 -3.40 11.81
N PHE A 39 -8.58 -2.87 10.64
CA PHE A 39 -8.38 -1.44 10.40
C PHE A 39 -9.40 -0.90 9.41
N LEU A 40 -9.87 0.32 9.67
CA LEU A 40 -10.69 1.10 8.74
C LEU A 40 -10.08 2.49 8.64
N PRO A 41 -8.98 2.67 7.87
CA PRO A 41 -8.34 3.98 7.77
C PRO A 41 -9.26 5.01 7.13
N GLU A 42 -9.12 6.25 7.56
CA GLU A 42 -9.99 7.33 7.06
C GLU A 42 -9.66 7.76 5.64
N TRP A 43 -8.37 7.75 5.28
CA TRP A 43 -7.93 8.27 3.99
C TRP A 43 -7.90 7.22 2.88
N ALA A 44 -8.09 5.96 3.20
CA ALA A 44 -8.04 4.87 2.23
C ALA A 44 -9.32 4.03 2.34
N PRO A 45 -10.03 3.79 1.23
CA PRO A 45 -11.32 3.09 1.27
C PRO A 45 -11.12 1.58 1.35
N VAL A 46 -10.50 1.13 2.43
CA VAL A 46 -10.18 -0.28 2.65
C VAL A 46 -10.63 -0.72 4.04
N ASN A 47 -11.21 -1.90 4.09
CA ASN A 47 -11.50 -2.63 5.32
C ASN A 47 -10.45 -3.75 5.38
N LEU A 48 -9.43 -3.57 6.20
CA LEU A 48 -8.31 -4.51 6.29
C LEU A 48 -8.44 -5.36 7.54
N ALA A 49 -8.66 -6.64 7.36
CA ALA A 49 -8.69 -7.61 8.44
C ALA A 49 -7.43 -8.48 8.40
N LEU A 50 -6.81 -8.66 9.54
CA LEU A 50 -5.61 -9.48 9.70
C LEU A 50 -5.90 -10.58 10.71
N SER A 51 -5.51 -11.81 10.38
CA SER A 51 -5.61 -12.91 11.32
C SER A 51 -4.36 -13.80 11.26
N THR A 52 -4.11 -14.52 12.34
CA THR A 52 -2.95 -15.41 12.42
C THR A 52 -3.16 -16.69 11.63
N GLY A 53 -2.08 -17.43 11.41
CA GLY A 53 -2.14 -18.79 10.90
C GLY A 53 -1.60 -19.00 9.50
N HIS A 54 -0.94 -18.00 8.91
CA HIS A 54 -0.36 -18.16 7.58
C HIS A 54 1.16 -18.07 7.64
N PRO A 55 1.89 -18.99 6.96
CA PRO A 55 3.34 -18.89 6.88
C PRO A 55 3.79 -17.62 6.18
N ALA A 56 4.87 -17.01 6.67
CA ALA A 56 5.44 -15.83 6.09
C ALA A 56 5.89 -16.08 4.66
N GLY A 57 5.71 -15.07 3.80
CA GLY A 57 6.22 -15.10 2.43
C GLY A 57 5.40 -15.93 1.46
N GLU A 58 4.30 -16.50 1.91
CA GLU A 58 3.44 -17.31 1.05
C GLU A 58 2.13 -16.61 0.78
N GLY A 59 1.68 -16.63 -0.48
CA GLY A 59 0.43 -16.05 -0.86
C GLY A 59 0.41 -15.68 -2.34
N VAL A 60 -0.76 -15.41 -2.86
CA VAL A 60 -0.95 -15.05 -4.26
C VAL A 60 -0.98 -13.53 -4.48
N VAL A 61 -1.03 -12.76 -3.40
CA VAL A 61 -1.04 -11.29 -3.50
C VAL A 61 0.38 -10.80 -3.73
N ASN A 62 0.64 -10.22 -4.89
CA ASN A 62 1.93 -9.64 -5.23
C ASN A 62 2.09 -8.27 -4.59
N HIS A 63 1.13 -7.41 -4.83
CA HIS A 63 1.11 -6.08 -4.23
C HIS A 63 -0.33 -5.57 -4.20
N VAL A 64 -0.54 -4.56 -3.39
CA VAL A 64 -1.80 -3.83 -3.30
C VAL A 64 -1.49 -2.34 -3.30
N GLY A 65 -2.48 -1.52 -3.57
CA GLY A 65 -2.21 -0.10 -3.66
C GLY A 65 -3.38 0.78 -3.28
N VAL A 66 -3.06 2.02 -2.96
CA VAL A 66 -4.02 3.07 -2.72
C VAL A 66 -3.76 4.17 -3.73
N GLN A 67 -4.71 4.38 -4.63
CA GLN A 67 -4.65 5.50 -5.56
C GLN A 67 -5.19 6.73 -4.86
N VAL A 68 -4.44 7.82 -4.91
CA VAL A 68 -4.84 9.08 -4.31
C VAL A 68 -5.07 10.13 -5.40
N ASP A 69 -5.70 11.23 -5.01
CA ASP A 69 -6.23 12.21 -5.95
C ASP A 69 -5.27 13.33 -6.32
N SER A 70 -4.07 13.37 -5.74
CA SER A 70 -3.08 14.39 -6.08
C SER A 70 -1.66 13.93 -5.76
N PRO A 71 -0.64 14.47 -6.47
CA PRO A 71 0.76 14.25 -6.09
C PRO A 71 1.07 14.76 -4.69
N ALA A 72 0.43 15.85 -4.27
CA ALA A 72 0.63 16.40 -2.93
C ALA A 72 0.21 15.41 -1.85
N THR A 73 -0.84 14.62 -2.10
CA THR A 73 -1.29 13.59 -1.17
C THR A 73 -0.26 12.46 -1.07
N VAL A 74 0.35 12.07 -2.19
CA VAL A 74 1.45 11.08 -2.18
C VAL A 74 2.59 11.61 -1.30
N THR A 75 3.01 12.84 -1.52
CA THR A 75 4.13 13.45 -0.79
C THR A 75 3.82 13.57 0.70
N ALA A 76 2.60 13.95 1.05
CA ALA A 76 2.20 14.08 2.45
C ALA A 76 2.25 12.74 3.19
N HIS A 77 1.74 11.68 2.58
CA HIS A 77 1.80 10.35 3.20
C HIS A 77 3.22 9.80 3.24
N LEU A 78 4.01 10.06 2.21
CA LEU A 78 5.42 9.70 2.21
C LEU A 78 6.16 10.33 3.39
N ALA A 79 5.98 11.63 3.59
CA ALA A 79 6.61 12.34 4.70
C ALA A 79 6.18 11.76 6.05
N ARG A 80 4.90 11.47 6.17
CA ARG A 80 4.33 10.90 7.40
C ARG A 80 4.94 9.54 7.74
N VAL A 81 5.00 8.63 6.77
CA VAL A 81 5.51 7.28 7.06
C VAL A 81 7.03 7.27 7.24
N LYS A 82 7.76 8.14 6.54
CA LYS A 82 9.21 8.30 6.77
C LYS A 82 9.47 8.82 8.18
N ALA A 83 8.72 9.83 8.61
CA ALA A 83 8.87 10.38 9.96
C ALA A 83 8.56 9.32 11.03
N ALA A 84 7.68 8.39 10.75
CA ALA A 84 7.34 7.31 11.66
C ALA A 84 8.31 6.12 11.60
N GLY A 85 9.34 6.20 10.74
CA GLY A 85 10.41 5.20 10.71
C GLY A 85 10.19 4.02 9.78
N LEU A 86 9.17 4.02 8.94
CA LEU A 86 9.01 2.95 7.96
C LEU A 86 10.00 3.11 6.81
N PRO A 87 10.70 2.04 6.41
CA PRO A 87 11.46 2.05 5.18
C PRO A 87 10.55 2.24 3.98
N VAL A 88 10.94 3.10 3.06
CA VAL A 88 10.16 3.41 1.87
C VAL A 88 11.04 3.34 0.63
N ARG A 89 10.41 3.06 -0.52
CA ARG A 89 11.02 3.18 -1.83
C ARG A 89 10.21 4.20 -2.62
N GLU A 90 10.87 5.23 -3.13
CA GLU A 90 10.21 6.34 -3.83
C GLU A 90 10.39 6.23 -5.33
N GLU A 91 9.32 6.49 -6.06
CA GLU A 91 9.33 6.51 -7.54
C GLU A 91 8.47 7.69 -7.98
N MET A 92 9.10 8.85 -8.17
CA MET A 92 8.39 10.07 -8.56
C MET A 92 8.53 10.33 -10.04
N GLY A 93 7.39 10.62 -10.70
CA GLY A 93 7.37 10.95 -12.13
C GLY A 93 7.80 9.80 -13.03
N VAL A 94 7.55 8.55 -12.62
CA VAL A 94 7.97 7.38 -13.38
C VAL A 94 6.90 6.96 -14.37
N ASN A 95 7.34 6.47 -15.53
CA ASN A 95 6.47 5.87 -16.52
C ASN A 95 6.34 4.38 -16.24
N CYS A 96 5.13 3.94 -16.01
CA CYS A 96 4.85 2.55 -15.69
C CYS A 96 3.41 2.22 -16.09
N CYS A 97 3.20 1.03 -16.65
CA CYS A 97 1.86 0.55 -16.97
C CYS A 97 1.05 1.52 -17.82
N HIS A 98 1.71 2.17 -18.80
CA HIS A 98 1.12 3.14 -19.71
C HIS A 98 0.63 4.42 -19.05
N ALA A 99 1.19 4.77 -17.90
CA ALA A 99 0.89 6.01 -17.20
C ALA A 99 2.13 6.60 -16.55
N ASN A 100 2.16 7.91 -16.42
CA ASN A 100 3.16 8.58 -15.59
C ASN A 100 2.62 8.68 -14.18
N GLN A 101 3.41 8.27 -13.19
CA GLN A 101 2.95 8.12 -11.82
C GLN A 101 3.96 8.67 -10.82
N ASP A 102 3.43 9.20 -9.74
CA ASP A 102 4.19 9.44 -8.51
C ASP A 102 3.76 8.39 -7.51
N LYS A 103 4.71 7.74 -6.86
CA LYS A 103 4.38 6.70 -5.90
C LYS A 103 5.49 6.47 -4.88
N PHE A 104 5.12 5.85 -3.79
CA PHE A 104 6.09 5.21 -2.91
C PHE A 104 5.57 3.84 -2.49
N TRP A 105 6.51 3.01 -2.07
CA TRP A 105 6.24 1.64 -1.66
C TRP A 105 6.65 1.41 -0.22
N VAL A 106 5.89 0.60 0.47
CA VAL A 106 6.28 0.00 1.75
C VAL A 106 6.05 -1.49 1.66
N THR A 107 6.78 -2.24 2.47
CA THR A 107 6.66 -3.71 2.50
C THR A 107 6.23 -4.12 3.89
N ASP A 108 5.18 -4.94 3.98
CA ASP A 108 4.70 -5.41 5.26
C ASP A 108 5.59 -6.53 5.83
N PRO A 109 5.37 -6.96 7.09
CA PRO A 109 6.23 -8.00 7.69
C PRO A 109 6.20 -9.34 6.97
N ASP A 110 5.19 -9.64 6.19
CA ASP A 110 5.08 -10.88 5.43
C ASP A 110 5.49 -10.73 3.96
N GLY A 111 6.02 -9.56 3.58
CA GLY A 111 6.53 -9.34 2.23
C GLY A 111 5.51 -8.80 1.24
N VAL A 112 4.31 -8.45 1.68
CA VAL A 112 3.32 -7.84 0.79
C VAL A 112 3.70 -6.39 0.55
N GLU A 113 3.79 -6.01 -0.71
CA GLU A 113 4.13 -4.64 -1.07
C GLU A 113 2.88 -3.79 -1.25
N TRP A 114 2.90 -2.61 -0.64
CA TRP A 114 1.85 -1.61 -0.77
C TRP A 114 2.41 -0.38 -1.46
N GLU A 115 1.68 0.12 -2.47
CA GLU A 115 2.01 1.39 -3.08
C GLU A 115 0.96 2.44 -2.74
N VAL A 116 1.42 3.67 -2.55
CA VAL A 116 0.54 4.85 -2.53
C VAL A 116 0.90 5.65 -3.76
N TYR A 117 -0.06 5.92 -4.64
CA TYR A 117 0.28 6.47 -5.93
C TYR A 117 -0.79 7.42 -6.48
N HIS A 118 -0.34 8.28 -7.39
CA HIS A 118 -1.19 9.16 -8.17
C HIS A 118 -0.84 8.97 -9.65
N LEU A 119 -1.87 8.86 -10.48
CA LEU A 119 -1.71 8.82 -11.93
C LEU A 119 -1.61 10.26 -12.43
N ASN A 120 -0.42 10.67 -12.87
CA ASN A 120 -0.20 12.03 -13.34
C ASN A 120 -0.87 12.25 -14.69
N TYR A 121 -0.67 11.31 -15.62
CA TYR A 121 -1.33 11.30 -16.92
C TYR A 121 -1.10 9.94 -17.60
N ASP A 122 -1.99 9.60 -18.51
CA ASP A 122 -1.82 8.40 -19.32
C ASP A 122 -0.78 8.65 -20.41
N LEU A 123 0.03 7.64 -20.70
CA LEU A 123 1.02 7.73 -21.76
C LEU A 123 0.40 7.31 -23.08
N GLU A 124 0.84 7.96 -24.17
CA GLU A 124 0.58 7.44 -25.50
C GLU A 124 1.33 6.14 -25.67
N ARG A 125 0.80 5.27 -26.55
CA ARG A 125 1.36 3.94 -26.74
C ARG A 125 2.86 3.95 -27.04
N ASP A 126 3.29 4.76 -27.99
CA ASP A 126 4.70 4.83 -28.40
C ASP A 126 5.59 5.30 -27.26
N GLN A 127 5.11 6.25 -26.50
CA GLN A 127 5.84 6.79 -25.36
C GLN A 127 5.96 5.73 -24.27
N ALA A 128 4.88 5.01 -23.98
CA ALA A 128 4.89 3.94 -23.00
C ALA A 128 5.87 2.84 -23.37
N GLU A 129 5.91 2.46 -24.64
CA GLU A 129 6.82 1.42 -25.12
C GLU A 129 8.28 1.80 -25.01
N ARG A 130 8.61 3.09 -25.20
CA ARG A 130 9.99 3.57 -25.08
C ARG A 130 10.43 3.78 -23.65
N ASP A 131 9.54 4.21 -22.80
CA ASP A 131 9.87 4.69 -21.46
C ASP A 131 9.58 3.69 -20.35
N THR A 132 8.80 2.66 -20.63
CA THR A 132 8.43 1.67 -19.63
C THR A 132 9.65 0.90 -19.18
N ARG A 133 9.87 0.85 -17.87
CA ARG A 133 10.88 -0.03 -17.29
C ARG A 133 10.24 -1.32 -16.86
N PRO A 134 11.06 -2.38 -16.75
CA PRO A 134 10.57 -3.60 -16.12
C PRO A 134 10.04 -3.23 -14.73
N SER A 135 8.76 -3.42 -14.54
CA SER A 135 8.18 -3.10 -13.26
C SER A 135 7.86 -4.38 -12.53
N GLY A 136 7.83 -4.30 -11.23
CA GLY A 136 7.32 -5.37 -10.43
C GLY A 136 5.80 -5.41 -10.40
N LEU A 137 5.20 -4.68 -11.25
CA LEU A 137 3.74 -4.57 -11.31
C LEU A 137 3.13 -5.65 -12.15
#